data_eda62ec06c398dac4cbca6a0e5710394
#
_entry.id   eda62ec06c398dac4cbca6a0e5710394
#
_cell.length_a   1.000
_cell.length_b   1.000
_cell.length_c   1.000
_cell.angle_alpha   90.00
_cell.angle_beta   90.00
_cell.angle_gamma   90.00
#
_symmetry.space_group_name_H-M   'P 1'
#
loop_
_entity.id
_entity.type
_entity.pdbx_description
1 polymer ?
#
loop_
_entity_poly.entity_id
_entity_poly.type
_entity_poly.pdbx_seq_one_letter_code
_entity_poly.pdbx_strand_id
1 'polypeptide(L)'
;HRLRVGQVNDTAEKLLATRSLVYRGPKQYSVQKSAEEGGCGVTGFACTIPLAGRFIYEPSIQMQNSGNGKGGGIAAVGLTPEQMGVPRDVLDTHYLLQIALLDPDCHAEMERQFILPQFDVVTSVRQPHIEDYRDIAGLEVRPPDVHRYVVRVKPDVLEAFAGQTGLSALSPRELEDEFIWRNSYRLNDE
;
A
#
# COMPACT_ATOMS: atom_id res chain seq x y z
N HIS A 1 23.73 -19.48 6.44
CA HIS A 1 24.25 -18.86 5.22
C HIS A 1 24.83 -17.49 5.55
N ARG A 2 26.15 -17.39 5.73
CA ARG A 2 26.82 -16.09 5.85
C ARG A 2 27.00 -15.57 4.43
N LEU A 3 26.20 -14.61 4.01
CA LEU A 3 26.50 -13.79 2.84
C LEU A 3 27.87 -13.11 3.07
N ARG A 4 28.78 -13.21 2.12
CA ARG A 4 30.05 -12.51 2.19
C ARG A 4 29.76 -11.00 2.14
N VAL A 5 30.37 -10.24 3.02
CA VAL A 5 30.15 -8.78 3.18
C VAL A 5 30.23 -8.04 1.83
N GLY A 6 31.05 -8.48 0.88
CA GLY A 6 31.15 -7.88 -0.45
C GLY A 6 29.94 -8.09 -1.36
N GLN A 7 29.19 -9.19 -1.22
CA GLN A 7 27.98 -9.45 -2.02
C GLN A 7 26.78 -8.63 -1.52
N VAL A 8 26.71 -8.36 -0.21
CA VAL A 8 25.67 -7.52 0.37
C VAL A 8 25.81 -6.08 -0.11
N ASN A 9 27.04 -5.55 -0.19
CA ASN A 9 27.28 -4.20 -0.68
C ASN A 9 26.88 -4.04 -2.16
N ASP A 10 27.26 -5.01 -3.03
CA ASP A 10 26.92 -4.97 -4.46
C ASP A 10 25.39 -5.01 -4.70
N THR A 11 24.66 -5.84 -3.94
CA THR A 11 23.19 -5.90 -4.03
C THR A 11 22.54 -4.62 -3.53
N ALA A 12 23.02 -4.05 -2.41
CA ALA A 12 22.51 -2.79 -1.88
C ALA A 12 22.78 -1.62 -2.83
N GLU A 13 23.98 -1.55 -3.43
CA GLU A 13 24.31 -0.54 -4.44
C GLU A 13 23.42 -0.65 -5.67
N LYS A 14 23.15 -1.87 -6.17
CA LYS A 14 22.24 -2.11 -7.29
C LYS A 14 20.80 -1.71 -6.95
N LEU A 15 20.32 -2.05 -5.75
CA LEU A 15 19.00 -1.62 -5.28
C LEU A 15 18.88 -0.11 -5.30
N LEU A 16 19.85 0.61 -4.73
CA LEU A 16 19.84 2.07 -4.68
C LEU A 16 19.93 2.69 -6.08
N ALA A 17 20.83 2.19 -6.91
CA ALA A 17 21.02 2.67 -8.28
C ALA A 17 19.75 2.47 -9.13
N THR A 18 19.13 1.30 -9.05
CA THR A 18 17.93 1.00 -9.83
C THR A 18 16.66 1.67 -9.28
N ARG A 19 16.58 1.93 -7.96
CA ARG A 19 15.50 2.73 -7.38
C ARG A 19 15.57 4.19 -7.81
N SER A 20 16.77 4.74 -7.98
CA SER A 20 16.93 6.11 -8.46
C SER A 20 16.34 6.33 -9.87
N LEU A 21 16.25 5.29 -10.69
CA LEU A 21 15.63 5.35 -12.01
C LEU A 21 14.09 5.42 -11.95
N VAL A 22 13.50 4.94 -10.87
CA VAL A 22 12.05 5.02 -10.64
C VAL A 22 11.67 6.35 -10.00
N TYR A 23 12.57 6.90 -9.17
CA TYR A 23 12.32 8.16 -8.48
C TYR A 23 12.47 9.36 -9.42
N ARG A 24 11.36 10.00 -9.73
CA ARG A 24 11.31 11.21 -10.60
C ARG A 24 11.54 12.52 -9.85
N GLY A 25 11.95 12.44 -8.58
CA GLY A 25 12.08 13.61 -7.70
C GLY A 25 10.75 14.02 -7.06
N PRO A 26 10.79 14.92 -6.07
CA PRO A 26 9.57 15.43 -5.47
C PRO A 26 8.79 16.24 -6.52
N LYS A 27 7.51 15.89 -6.71
CA LYS A 27 6.61 16.74 -7.48
C LYS A 27 6.60 18.12 -6.81
N GLN A 28 7.00 19.15 -7.55
CA GLN A 28 6.83 20.52 -7.09
C GLN A 28 5.34 20.87 -7.15
N TYR A 29 4.62 20.52 -6.11
CA TYR A 29 3.31 21.11 -5.91
C TYR A 29 3.55 22.57 -5.52
N SER A 30 2.94 23.49 -6.25
CA SER A 30 2.81 24.88 -5.78
C SER A 30 1.83 24.88 -4.60
N VAL A 31 2.34 24.48 -3.43
CA VAL A 31 1.57 24.56 -2.20
C VAL A 31 1.46 26.05 -1.88
N GLN A 32 0.36 26.68 -2.23
CA GLN A 32 -0.10 27.77 -1.41
C GLN A 32 -0.37 27.17 -0.03
N LYS A 33 0.61 27.29 0.84
CA LYS A 33 0.44 26.98 2.26
C LYS A 33 -0.66 27.90 2.78
N SER A 34 -1.89 27.40 2.86
CA SER A 34 -2.86 28.00 3.75
C SER A 34 -2.28 27.83 5.17
N ALA A 35 -2.42 28.83 6.01
CA ALA A 35 -1.82 28.91 7.34
C ALA A 35 -2.35 27.84 8.34
N GLU A 36 -3.13 26.90 7.91
CA GLU A 36 -3.66 25.77 8.68
C GLU A 36 -2.78 24.53 8.46
N GLU A 37 -1.58 24.55 9.02
CA GLU A 37 -0.81 23.32 9.23
C GLU A 37 -1.51 22.52 10.35
N GLY A 38 -2.56 21.79 10.00
CA GLY A 38 -3.16 20.81 10.88
C GLY A 38 -2.16 19.69 11.14
N GLY A 39 -1.89 19.40 12.40
CA GLY A 39 -1.12 18.22 12.79
C GLY A 39 -1.90 16.93 12.51
N CYS A 40 -1.19 15.80 12.46
CA CYS A 40 -1.80 14.47 12.46
C CYS A 40 -1.69 13.86 13.86
N GLY A 41 -2.80 13.41 14.42
CA GLY A 41 -2.81 12.60 15.64
C GLY A 41 -2.62 11.13 15.28
N VAL A 42 -1.74 10.44 15.98
CA VAL A 42 -1.52 8.99 15.81
C VAL A 42 -1.72 8.30 17.15
N THR A 43 -2.48 7.23 17.15
CA THR A 43 -2.60 6.32 18.29
C THR A 43 -2.41 4.89 17.82
N GLY A 44 -1.99 4.01 18.72
CA GLY A 44 -1.80 2.61 18.40
C GLY A 44 -1.67 1.76 19.64
N PHE A 45 -1.88 0.46 19.47
CA PHE A 45 -1.61 -0.52 20.52
C PHE A 45 -1.04 -1.80 19.91
N ALA A 46 -0.32 -2.55 20.72
CA ALA A 46 0.15 -3.90 20.42
C ALA A 46 -0.31 -4.84 21.52
N CYS A 47 -0.80 -6.01 21.14
CA CYS A 47 -1.32 -7.02 22.08
C CYS A 47 -0.69 -8.38 21.84
N THR A 48 -0.50 -9.14 22.89
CA THR A 48 -0.05 -10.54 22.83
C THR A 48 -1.20 -11.51 22.55
N ILE A 49 -2.44 -11.02 22.63
CA ILE A 49 -3.66 -11.77 22.32
C ILE A 49 -4.40 -11.06 21.18
N PRO A 50 -5.14 -11.80 20.32
CA PRO A 50 -5.98 -11.19 19.30
C PRO A 50 -7.04 -10.29 19.92
N LEU A 51 -7.13 -9.05 19.42
CA LEU A 51 -8.18 -8.08 19.79
C LEU A 51 -8.96 -7.67 18.56
N ALA A 52 -10.25 -7.41 18.75
CA ALA A 52 -11.08 -6.85 17.68
C ALA A 52 -10.61 -5.42 17.34
N GLY A 53 -10.45 -5.14 16.05
CA GLY A 53 -9.98 -3.83 15.56
C GLY A 53 -10.80 -2.63 16.04
N ARG A 54 -12.09 -2.84 16.41
CA ARG A 54 -12.95 -1.79 16.95
C ARG A 54 -12.38 -1.11 18.21
N PHE A 55 -11.53 -1.78 18.99
CA PHE A 55 -10.92 -1.18 20.18
C PHE A 55 -9.98 -0.03 19.90
N ILE A 56 -9.56 0.18 18.64
CA ILE A 56 -8.77 1.34 18.25
C ILE A 56 -9.62 2.62 18.11
N TYR A 57 -10.94 2.51 17.97
CA TYR A 57 -11.78 3.68 17.71
C TYR A 57 -11.83 4.66 18.88
N GLU A 58 -11.98 4.18 20.13
CA GLU A 58 -12.05 5.05 21.31
C GLU A 58 -10.78 5.92 21.47
N PRO A 59 -9.56 5.34 21.49
CA PRO A 59 -8.37 6.17 21.55
C PRO A 59 -8.19 7.05 20.30
N SER A 60 -8.68 6.63 19.13
CA SER A 60 -8.63 7.43 17.90
C SER A 60 -9.51 8.69 17.98
N ILE A 61 -10.62 8.65 18.70
CA ILE A 61 -11.47 9.82 18.93
C ILE A 61 -10.71 10.95 19.61
N GLN A 62 -9.80 10.62 20.54
CA GLN A 62 -8.96 11.61 21.22
C GLN A 62 -7.98 12.32 20.29
N MET A 63 -7.65 11.68 19.15
CA MET A 63 -6.76 12.24 18.13
C MET A 63 -7.46 13.20 17.18
N GLN A 64 -8.80 13.28 17.20
CA GLN A 64 -9.58 14.18 16.37
C GLN A 64 -9.16 15.65 16.54
N ASN A 65 -8.84 16.06 17.76
CA ASN A 65 -8.41 17.43 18.07
C ASN A 65 -7.03 17.79 17.47
N SER A 66 -6.26 16.79 17.05
CA SER A 66 -4.96 16.97 16.42
C SER A 66 -5.00 16.81 14.89
N GLY A 67 -6.17 16.45 14.34
CA GLY A 67 -6.40 16.28 12.92
C GLY A 67 -6.81 17.58 12.23
N ASN A 68 -6.66 17.60 10.90
CA ASN A 68 -7.08 18.72 10.05
C ASN A 68 -8.46 18.51 9.38
N GLY A 69 -9.23 17.50 9.80
CA GLY A 69 -10.56 17.19 9.23
C GLY A 69 -10.55 16.56 7.83
N LYS A 70 -9.40 16.37 7.22
CA LYS A 70 -9.27 15.93 5.82
C LYS A 70 -9.24 14.41 5.62
N GLY A 71 -9.20 13.66 6.70
CA GLY A 71 -9.26 12.20 6.62
C GLY A 71 -8.51 11.50 7.75
N GLY A 72 -8.56 10.19 7.73
CA GLY A 72 -7.89 9.32 8.68
C GLY A 72 -7.76 7.91 8.11
N GLY A 73 -7.02 7.06 8.81
CA GLY A 73 -6.84 5.68 8.40
C GLY A 73 -6.49 4.78 9.57
N ILE A 74 -6.69 3.49 9.37
CA ILE A 74 -6.31 2.45 10.33
C ILE A 74 -5.39 1.46 9.62
N ALA A 75 -4.26 1.17 10.24
CA ALA A 75 -3.38 0.07 9.85
C ALA A 75 -3.47 -1.05 10.90
N ALA A 76 -3.54 -2.27 10.43
CA ALA A 76 -3.63 -3.43 11.31
C ALA A 76 -2.76 -4.57 10.79
N VAL A 77 -2.29 -5.41 11.71
CA VAL A 77 -1.59 -6.67 11.46
C VAL A 77 -2.34 -7.82 12.12
N GLY A 78 -2.00 -9.05 11.76
CA GLY A 78 -2.64 -10.22 12.32
C GLY A 78 -4.05 -10.48 11.78
N LEU A 79 -4.28 -10.14 10.51
CA LEU A 79 -5.53 -10.39 9.82
C LEU A 79 -5.83 -11.88 9.73
N THR A 80 -7.13 -12.24 9.80
CA THR A 80 -7.57 -13.63 9.73
C THR A 80 -8.17 -13.98 8.36
N PRO A 81 -8.16 -15.27 7.96
CA PRO A 81 -8.79 -15.73 6.73
C PRO A 81 -10.25 -15.30 6.60
N GLU A 82 -11.02 -15.37 7.69
CA GLU A 82 -12.44 -15.02 7.71
C GLU A 82 -12.66 -13.53 7.44
N GLN A 83 -11.80 -12.66 7.98
CA GLN A 83 -11.84 -11.22 7.73
C GLN A 83 -11.48 -10.86 6.28
N MET A 84 -10.58 -11.63 5.70
CA MET A 84 -10.06 -11.36 4.36
C MET A 84 -10.79 -12.09 3.25
N GLY A 85 -11.57 -13.14 3.60
CA GLY A 85 -12.31 -13.96 2.63
C GLY A 85 -11.40 -14.85 1.77
N VAL A 86 -10.23 -15.22 2.29
CA VAL A 86 -9.26 -16.10 1.60
C VAL A 86 -8.73 -17.16 2.55
N PRO A 87 -8.28 -18.33 2.05
CA PRO A 87 -7.64 -19.35 2.88
C PRO A 87 -6.36 -18.87 3.56
N ARG A 88 -5.96 -19.55 4.64
CA ARG A 88 -4.77 -19.20 5.45
C ARG A 88 -3.49 -19.20 4.61
N ASP A 89 -3.30 -20.20 3.78
CA ASP A 89 -2.12 -20.33 2.92
C ASP A 89 -2.03 -19.19 1.89
N VAL A 90 -3.15 -18.72 1.37
CA VAL A 90 -3.21 -17.52 0.52
C VAL A 90 -2.85 -16.28 1.32
N LEU A 91 -3.43 -16.10 2.50
CA LEU A 91 -3.15 -14.94 3.35
C LEU A 91 -1.66 -14.86 3.78
N ASP A 92 -1.03 -16.00 4.02
CA ASP A 92 0.36 -16.08 4.47
C ASP A 92 1.38 -15.90 3.33
N THR A 93 0.97 -16.13 2.07
CA THR A 93 1.88 -16.16 0.92
C THR A 93 1.65 -15.06 -0.10
N HIS A 94 0.48 -14.46 -0.14
CA HIS A 94 0.11 -13.43 -1.12
C HIS A 94 0.23 -12.02 -0.52
N TYR A 95 0.17 -11.04 -1.38
CA TYR A 95 0.17 -9.63 -1.01
C TYR A 95 -1.23 -9.06 -1.02
N LEU A 96 -1.48 -8.19 -0.07
CA LEU A 96 -2.68 -7.40 0.00
C LEU A 96 -2.40 -6.01 -0.56
N LEU A 97 -2.91 -5.72 -1.74
CA LEU A 97 -2.88 -4.38 -2.31
C LEU A 97 -4.19 -3.67 -2.00
N GLN A 98 -4.09 -2.47 -1.46
CA GLN A 98 -5.23 -1.63 -1.18
C GLN A 98 -5.03 -0.29 -1.88
N ILE A 99 -5.87 -0.01 -2.87
CA ILE A 99 -5.74 1.13 -3.76
C ILE A 99 -6.92 2.05 -3.54
N ALA A 100 -6.63 3.29 -3.21
CA ALA A 100 -7.60 4.35 -2.97
C ALA A 100 -7.64 5.28 -4.19
N LEU A 101 -8.74 5.24 -4.93
CA LEU A 101 -8.95 6.08 -6.11
C LEU A 101 -9.65 7.38 -5.72
N LEU A 102 -9.03 8.50 -6.04
CA LEU A 102 -9.64 9.83 -5.89
C LEU A 102 -10.73 10.05 -6.94
N ASP A 103 -10.52 9.52 -8.14
CA ASP A 103 -11.49 9.46 -9.23
C ASP A 103 -11.88 8.00 -9.48
N PRO A 104 -13.13 7.59 -9.17
CA PRO A 104 -13.59 6.22 -9.39
C PRO A 104 -13.58 5.79 -10.87
N ASP A 105 -13.66 6.73 -11.81
CA ASP A 105 -13.68 6.44 -13.24
C ASP A 105 -12.33 5.92 -13.75
N CYS A 106 -11.25 6.17 -13.02
CA CYS A 106 -9.91 5.66 -13.32
C CYS A 106 -9.74 4.15 -13.01
N HIS A 107 -10.71 3.47 -12.38
CA HIS A 107 -10.56 2.08 -11.93
C HIS A 107 -10.15 1.13 -13.06
N ALA A 108 -10.87 1.14 -14.16
CA ALA A 108 -10.61 0.23 -15.28
C ALA A 108 -9.22 0.47 -15.92
N GLU A 109 -8.78 1.70 -15.97
CA GLU A 109 -7.46 2.03 -16.48
C GLU A 109 -6.36 1.60 -15.53
N MET A 110 -6.53 1.86 -14.24
CA MET A 110 -5.61 1.41 -13.18
C MET A 110 -5.44 -0.12 -13.21
N GLU A 111 -6.53 -0.89 -13.29
CA GLU A 111 -6.45 -2.36 -13.41
C GLU A 111 -5.69 -2.78 -14.66
N ARG A 112 -6.01 -2.19 -15.81
CA ARG A 112 -5.40 -2.52 -17.09
C ARG A 112 -3.91 -2.22 -17.14
N GLN A 113 -3.44 -1.17 -16.46
CA GLN A 113 -2.04 -0.75 -16.49
C GLN A 113 -1.21 -1.37 -15.37
N PHE A 114 -1.74 -1.47 -14.15
CA PHE A 114 -0.95 -1.75 -12.96
C PHE A 114 -1.27 -3.08 -12.28
N ILE A 115 -2.44 -3.68 -12.53
CA ILE A 115 -2.86 -4.91 -11.87
C ILE A 115 -2.79 -6.10 -12.82
N LEU A 116 -3.64 -6.13 -13.83
CA LEU A 116 -3.83 -7.30 -14.69
C LEU A 116 -2.58 -7.75 -15.47
N PRO A 117 -1.69 -6.85 -15.94
CA PRO A 117 -0.47 -7.27 -16.60
C PRO A 117 0.58 -7.85 -15.64
N GLN A 118 0.53 -7.46 -14.37
CA GLN A 118 1.61 -7.68 -13.41
C GLN A 118 1.33 -8.84 -12.45
N PHE A 119 0.06 -9.07 -12.12
CA PHE A 119 -0.32 -9.94 -11.01
C PHE A 119 -1.29 -11.05 -11.42
N ASP A 120 -1.13 -12.19 -10.76
CA ASP A 120 -2.17 -13.21 -10.62
C ASP A 120 -3.07 -12.78 -9.46
N VAL A 121 -4.33 -12.47 -9.77
CA VAL A 121 -5.31 -11.95 -8.81
C VAL A 121 -6.15 -13.11 -8.28
N VAL A 122 -6.06 -13.38 -6.98
CA VAL A 122 -6.89 -14.40 -6.29
C VAL A 122 -8.28 -13.86 -6.02
N THR A 123 -8.36 -12.62 -5.54
CA THR A 123 -9.63 -11.94 -5.28
C THR A 123 -9.47 -10.44 -5.43
N SER A 124 -10.56 -9.80 -5.87
CA SER A 124 -10.70 -8.35 -6.00
C SER A 124 -12.03 -7.94 -5.37
N VAL A 125 -11.99 -6.99 -4.46
CA VAL A 125 -13.17 -6.50 -3.72
C VAL A 125 -13.15 -4.99 -3.64
N ARG A 126 -14.18 -4.34 -4.17
CA ARG A 126 -14.45 -2.94 -3.87
C ARG A 126 -14.94 -2.83 -2.42
N GLN A 127 -14.31 -1.99 -1.64
CA GLN A 127 -14.74 -1.77 -0.26
C GLN A 127 -16.06 -1.01 -0.21
N PRO A 128 -16.91 -1.23 0.81
CA PRO A 128 -18.09 -0.40 1.01
C PRO A 128 -17.68 1.07 1.06
N HIS A 129 -18.43 1.91 0.34
CA HIS A 129 -18.22 3.36 0.32
C HIS A 129 -19.45 4.06 0.92
N ILE A 130 -19.25 5.30 1.31
CA ILE A 130 -20.30 6.17 1.82
C ILE A 130 -20.89 6.90 0.62
N GLU A 131 -22.21 6.76 0.39
CA GLU A 131 -22.87 7.35 -0.76
C GLU A 131 -22.87 8.89 -0.66
N ASP A 132 -23.30 9.44 0.47
CA ASP A 132 -23.16 10.87 0.74
C ASP A 132 -22.33 11.11 2.01
N TYR A 133 -21.08 11.54 1.82
CA TYR A 133 -20.17 11.82 2.93
C TYR A 133 -20.60 13.05 3.76
N ARG A 134 -21.47 13.91 3.22
CA ARG A 134 -21.97 15.10 3.92
C ARG A 134 -22.92 14.74 5.06
N ASP A 135 -23.47 13.53 5.05
CA ASP A 135 -24.28 13.00 6.15
C ASP A 135 -23.45 12.67 7.40
N ILE A 136 -22.12 12.66 7.26
CA ILE A 136 -21.20 12.35 8.37
C ILE A 136 -20.66 13.66 8.94
N ALA A 137 -21.06 13.95 10.18
CA ALA A 137 -20.60 15.14 10.88
C ALA A 137 -19.06 15.18 10.99
N GLY A 138 -18.46 16.28 10.56
CA GLY A 138 -17.02 16.50 10.62
C GLY A 138 -16.22 15.89 9.45
N LEU A 139 -16.86 15.26 8.46
CA LEU A 139 -16.21 14.80 7.25
C LEU A 139 -16.32 15.86 6.15
N GLU A 140 -15.22 16.56 5.89
CA GLU A 140 -15.20 17.71 4.97
C GLU A 140 -14.90 17.35 3.51
N VAL A 141 -14.30 16.17 3.29
CA VAL A 141 -13.88 15.70 1.96
C VAL A 141 -14.48 14.34 1.65
N ARG A 142 -14.77 14.11 0.37
CA ARG A 142 -15.23 12.80 -0.09
C ARG A 142 -14.14 11.76 0.13
N PRO A 143 -14.43 10.63 0.83
CA PRO A 143 -13.51 9.52 0.92
C PRO A 143 -13.20 8.92 -0.46
N PRO A 144 -11.97 8.43 -0.68
CA PRO A 144 -11.62 7.76 -1.92
C PRO A 144 -12.40 6.45 -2.09
N ASP A 145 -12.51 6.01 -3.34
CA ASP A 145 -13.04 4.69 -3.66
C ASP A 145 -11.92 3.64 -3.48
N VAL A 146 -12.13 2.69 -2.57
CA VAL A 146 -11.06 1.75 -2.17
C VAL A 146 -11.30 0.37 -2.76
N HIS A 147 -10.32 -0.11 -3.50
CA HIS A 147 -10.28 -1.46 -4.06
C HIS A 147 -9.18 -2.28 -3.39
N ARG A 148 -9.51 -3.51 -3.02
CA ARG A 148 -8.60 -4.44 -2.37
C ARG A 148 -8.38 -5.66 -3.25
N TYR A 149 -7.11 -6.01 -3.46
CA TYR A 149 -6.67 -7.17 -4.24
C TYR A 149 -5.79 -8.07 -3.39
N VAL A 150 -5.99 -9.38 -3.51
CA VAL A 150 -5.05 -10.38 -3.00
C VAL A 150 -4.33 -10.97 -4.21
N VAL A 151 -3.01 -10.82 -4.25
CA VAL A 151 -2.23 -11.03 -5.48
C VAL A 151 -0.88 -11.72 -5.23
N ARG A 152 -0.34 -12.31 -6.31
CA ARG A 152 1.06 -12.64 -6.49
C ARG A 152 1.58 -12.00 -7.76
N VAL A 153 2.85 -11.66 -7.80
CA VAL A 153 3.49 -11.23 -9.06
C VAL A 153 3.57 -12.43 -10.01
N LYS A 154 3.22 -12.22 -11.27
CA LYS A 154 3.34 -13.28 -12.30
C LYS A 154 4.80 -13.72 -12.43
N PRO A 155 5.07 -15.03 -12.54
CA PRO A 155 6.44 -15.54 -12.59
C PRO A 155 7.29 -14.95 -13.72
N ASP A 156 6.72 -14.81 -14.90
CA ASP A 156 7.39 -14.25 -16.09
C ASP A 156 7.70 -12.74 -15.91
N VAL A 157 6.80 -12.01 -15.25
CA VAL A 157 7.02 -10.59 -14.88
C VAL A 157 8.16 -10.47 -13.89
N LEU A 158 8.20 -11.36 -12.89
CA LEU A 158 9.25 -11.33 -11.86
C LEU A 158 10.62 -11.69 -12.44
N GLU A 159 10.67 -12.67 -13.33
CA GLU A 159 11.91 -13.07 -14.05
C GLU A 159 12.41 -11.93 -14.93
N ALA A 160 11.54 -11.30 -15.72
CA ALA A 160 11.87 -10.15 -16.54
C ALA A 160 12.40 -8.98 -15.69
N PHE A 161 11.77 -8.72 -14.56
CA PHE A 161 12.19 -7.69 -13.62
C PHE A 161 13.58 -7.97 -13.04
N ALA A 162 13.87 -9.21 -12.63
CA ALA A 162 15.19 -9.61 -12.14
C ALA A 162 16.28 -9.38 -13.19
N GLY A 163 16.00 -9.75 -14.44
CA GLY A 163 16.92 -9.56 -15.56
C GLY A 163 17.20 -8.09 -15.87
N GLN A 164 16.16 -7.27 -15.92
CA GLN A 164 16.26 -5.84 -16.21
C GLN A 164 16.99 -5.05 -15.12
N THR A 165 16.80 -5.44 -13.86
CA THR A 165 17.36 -4.71 -12.72
C THR A 165 18.70 -5.28 -12.23
N GLY A 166 19.06 -6.47 -12.68
CA GLY A 166 20.25 -7.17 -12.17
C GLY A 166 20.13 -7.61 -10.71
N LEU A 167 18.90 -7.74 -10.18
CA LEU A 167 18.61 -8.10 -8.79
C LEU A 167 18.43 -9.60 -8.57
N SER A 168 18.94 -10.44 -9.47
CA SER A 168 18.85 -11.91 -9.40
C SER A 168 19.51 -12.54 -8.16
N ALA A 169 20.31 -11.77 -7.41
CA ALA A 169 20.89 -12.19 -6.14
C ALA A 169 19.90 -12.16 -4.95
N LEU A 170 18.77 -11.48 -5.09
CA LEU A 170 17.71 -11.46 -4.08
C LEU A 170 17.00 -12.82 -4.03
N SER A 171 16.51 -13.19 -2.85
CA SER A 171 15.57 -14.30 -2.74
C SER A 171 14.29 -14.00 -3.52
N PRO A 172 13.52 -15.02 -3.93
CA PRO A 172 12.26 -14.80 -4.65
C PRO A 172 11.29 -13.86 -3.92
N ARG A 173 11.24 -13.94 -2.60
CA ARG A 173 10.38 -13.07 -1.78
C ARG A 173 10.85 -11.63 -1.79
N GLU A 174 12.14 -11.40 -1.56
CA GLU A 174 12.71 -10.05 -1.58
C GLU A 174 12.57 -9.39 -2.95
N LEU A 175 12.71 -10.18 -4.03
CA LEU A 175 12.52 -9.70 -5.40
C LEU A 175 11.06 -9.28 -5.64
N GLU A 176 10.12 -10.08 -5.15
CA GLU A 176 8.68 -9.80 -5.25
C GLU A 176 8.31 -8.57 -4.41
N ASP A 177 8.83 -8.44 -3.18
CA ASP A 177 8.67 -7.25 -2.33
C ASP A 177 9.15 -5.99 -3.06
N GLU A 178 10.32 -6.04 -3.70
CA GLU A 178 10.88 -4.91 -4.43
C GLU A 178 10.04 -4.56 -5.67
N PHE A 179 9.56 -5.56 -6.40
CA PHE A 179 8.69 -5.34 -7.56
C PHE A 179 7.41 -4.63 -7.15
N ILE A 180 6.73 -5.13 -6.10
CA ILE A 180 5.48 -4.56 -5.60
C ILE A 180 5.68 -3.12 -5.15
N TRP A 181 6.78 -2.85 -4.42
CA TRP A 181 7.10 -1.49 -4.01
C TRP A 181 7.22 -0.55 -5.21
N ARG A 182 7.96 -0.95 -6.27
CA ARG A 182 8.13 -0.11 -7.47
C ARG A 182 6.84 0.08 -8.25
N ASN A 183 6.04 -0.96 -8.40
CA ASN A 183 4.76 -0.87 -9.09
C ASN A 183 3.80 0.07 -8.34
N SER A 184 3.75 -0.04 -7.01
CA SER A 184 2.96 0.85 -6.16
C SER A 184 3.46 2.29 -6.23
N TYR A 185 4.78 2.50 -6.26
CA TYR A 185 5.36 3.83 -6.41
C TYR A 185 4.96 4.47 -7.76
N ARG A 186 5.04 3.71 -8.86
CA ARG A 186 4.63 4.18 -10.18
C ARG A 186 3.15 4.54 -10.23
N LEU A 187 2.29 3.69 -9.65
CA LEU A 187 0.85 3.96 -9.58
C LEU A 187 0.55 5.28 -8.85
N ASN A 188 1.29 5.60 -7.78
CA ASN A 188 1.11 6.84 -7.05
C ASN A 188 1.68 8.07 -7.78
N ASP A 189 2.53 7.87 -8.79
CA ASP A 189 3.18 8.97 -9.52
C ASP A 189 2.40 9.38 -10.77
N GLU A 190 1.48 8.56 -11.24
CA GLU A 190 0.58 8.82 -12.37
C GLU A 190 -0.79 9.32 -11.93
#